data_0cffa2f3982ea0b66f8bb351459444b7
#
_entry.id   0cffa2f3982ea0b66f8bb351459444b7
#
_cell.length_a   1.000
_cell.length_b   1.000
_cell.length_c   1.000
_cell.angle_alpha   90.00
_cell.angle_beta   90.00
_cell.angle_gamma   90.00
#
_symmetry.space_group_name_H-M   'P 1'
#
loop_
_entity.id
_entity.type
_entity.pdbx_description
1 polymer ?
#
loop_
_entity_poly.entity_id
_entity_poly.type
_entity_poly.pdbx_seq_one_letter_code
_entity_poly.pdbx_strand_id
1 'polypeptide(L)'
;LHVHVPELWGVDGPSAGITLATAVVSAVCGIPVRRDVAMTGEITLRGQVRPIGGLKEKLLAAMAAGVTRVLIPKDNVRDLRDVPKAVREAITIVPVETMDEVLVQALAAAPTDIFRGPVDAANEAPADGPAPAPPEEDEEATEAPLPTA
;
A
#
# COMPACT_ATOMS: atom_id res chain seq x y z
N LEU A 1 12.60 -5.64 -4.54
CA LEU A 1 11.19 -5.87 -4.86
C LEU A 1 11.08 -6.47 -6.25
N HIS A 2 10.39 -7.58 -6.40
CA HIS A 2 10.08 -8.21 -7.68
C HIS A 2 8.58 -8.14 -7.92
N VAL A 3 8.16 -7.60 -9.08
CA VAL A 3 6.76 -7.56 -9.49
C VAL A 3 6.56 -8.59 -10.58
N HIS A 4 5.73 -9.58 -10.33
CA HIS A 4 5.34 -10.60 -11.30
C HIS A 4 3.89 -10.35 -11.74
N VAL A 5 3.68 -10.23 -13.05
CA VAL A 5 2.34 -10.15 -13.65
C VAL A 5 2.07 -11.46 -14.35
N PRO A 6 1.26 -12.36 -13.76
CA PRO A 6 0.88 -13.60 -14.44
C PRO A 6 0.03 -13.27 -15.66
N GLU A 7 0.13 -14.06 -16.72
CA GLU A 7 -0.70 -13.93 -17.93
C GLU A 7 -0.54 -12.59 -18.65
N LEU A 8 0.70 -12.25 -19.02
CA LEU A 8 1.04 -11.03 -19.80
C LEU A 8 0.34 -10.92 -21.17
N TRP A 9 -0.33 -11.98 -21.63
CA TRP A 9 -1.03 -12.01 -22.91
C TRP A 9 -2.30 -11.16 -22.82
N GLY A 10 -2.25 -9.98 -23.41
CA GLY A 10 -3.41 -9.06 -23.49
C GLY A 10 -3.46 -7.95 -22.45
N VAL A 11 -2.42 -7.79 -21.64
CA VAL A 11 -2.28 -6.56 -20.82
C VAL A 11 -1.69 -5.46 -21.69
N ASP A 12 -2.54 -4.51 -22.06
CA ASP A 12 -2.15 -3.33 -22.85
C ASP A 12 -2.59 -2.06 -22.15
N GLY A 13 -1.73 -1.03 -22.23
CA GLY A 13 -2.01 0.30 -21.68
C GLY A 13 -1.82 0.45 -20.18
N PRO A 14 -2.03 1.70 -19.66
CA PRO A 14 -1.71 2.12 -18.28
C PRO A 14 -2.78 1.77 -17.25
N SER A 15 -3.85 1.07 -17.63
CA SER A 15 -5.04 0.85 -16.78
C SER A 15 -4.83 -0.05 -15.55
N ALA A 16 -3.66 -0.71 -15.46
CA ALA A 16 -3.24 -1.48 -14.28
C ALA A 16 -2.45 -0.65 -13.26
N GLY A 17 -2.27 0.65 -13.48
CA GLY A 17 -1.40 1.51 -12.69
C GLY A 17 -1.72 1.49 -11.19
N ILE A 18 -2.99 1.71 -10.82
CA ILE A 18 -3.38 1.68 -9.39
C ILE A 18 -3.23 0.29 -8.78
N THR A 19 -3.43 -0.78 -9.56
CA THR A 19 -3.25 -2.17 -9.10
C THR A 19 -1.80 -2.46 -8.76
N LEU A 20 -0.89 -2.09 -9.66
CA LEU A 20 0.56 -2.26 -9.46
C LEU A 20 1.05 -1.43 -8.27
N ALA A 21 0.63 -0.17 -8.17
CA ALA A 21 0.96 0.70 -7.04
C ALA A 21 0.46 0.11 -5.72
N THR A 22 -0.78 -0.38 -5.67
CA THR A 22 -1.34 -1.05 -4.47
C THR A 22 -0.54 -2.29 -4.09
N ALA A 23 -0.15 -3.13 -5.07
CA ALA A 23 0.65 -4.32 -4.81
C ALA A 23 2.03 -3.98 -4.23
N VAL A 24 2.68 -2.93 -4.74
CA VAL A 24 3.96 -2.42 -4.22
C VAL A 24 3.81 -1.93 -2.78
N VAL A 25 2.82 -1.09 -2.51
CA VAL A 25 2.54 -0.56 -1.15
C VAL A 25 2.23 -1.71 -0.18
N SER A 26 1.36 -2.65 -0.58
CA SER A 26 1.03 -3.84 0.21
C SER A 26 2.29 -4.64 0.59
N ALA A 27 3.20 -4.88 -0.36
CA ALA A 27 4.42 -5.63 -0.13
C ALA A 27 5.42 -4.88 0.77
N VAL A 28 5.53 -3.57 0.63
CA VAL A 28 6.45 -2.74 1.43
C VAL A 28 5.96 -2.57 2.86
N CYS A 29 4.65 -2.33 3.03
CA CYS A 29 4.04 -2.11 4.34
C CYS A 29 3.66 -3.43 5.07
N GLY A 30 3.70 -4.57 4.39
CA GLY A 30 3.27 -5.84 4.95
C GLY A 30 1.75 -5.94 5.19
N ILE A 31 0.96 -5.07 4.57
CA ILE A 31 -0.50 -5.02 4.70
C ILE A 31 -1.13 -5.74 3.51
N PRO A 32 -1.89 -6.83 3.70
CA PRO A 32 -2.46 -7.59 2.58
C PRO A 32 -3.55 -6.81 1.85
N VAL A 33 -3.68 -7.05 0.54
CA VAL A 33 -4.81 -6.57 -0.27
C VAL A 33 -6.03 -7.45 0.01
N ARG A 34 -7.20 -6.85 0.10
CA ARG A 34 -8.49 -7.55 0.26
C ARG A 34 -8.78 -8.44 -0.94
N ARG A 35 -9.28 -9.64 -0.70
CA ARG A 35 -9.56 -10.64 -1.75
C ARG A 35 -10.83 -10.34 -2.56
N ASP A 36 -11.73 -9.56 -2.00
CA ASP A 36 -13.02 -9.21 -2.59
C ASP A 36 -12.96 -7.96 -3.48
N VAL A 37 -11.78 -7.37 -3.66
CA VAL A 37 -11.58 -6.11 -4.37
C VAL A 37 -10.84 -6.33 -5.70
N ALA A 38 -11.39 -5.81 -6.78
CA ALA A 38 -10.66 -5.54 -8.02
C ALA A 38 -10.55 -4.03 -8.24
N MET A 39 -9.62 -3.62 -9.09
CA MET A 39 -9.42 -2.22 -9.38
C MET A 39 -8.87 -2.00 -10.77
N THR A 40 -9.18 -0.84 -11.36
CA THR A 40 -8.62 -0.40 -12.63
C THR A 40 -8.47 1.12 -12.63
N GLY A 41 -7.39 1.62 -13.15
CA GLY A 41 -7.10 3.05 -13.22
C GLY A 41 -5.64 3.29 -13.62
N GLU A 42 -5.41 4.33 -14.39
CA GLU A 42 -4.07 4.87 -14.59
C GLU A 42 -3.70 5.74 -13.38
N ILE A 43 -2.43 5.70 -12.98
CA ILE A 43 -1.90 6.52 -11.89
C ILE A 43 -0.90 7.54 -12.43
N THR A 44 -1.00 8.78 -11.97
CA THR A 44 0.01 9.82 -12.22
C THR A 44 1.07 9.83 -11.12
N LEU A 45 2.21 10.48 -11.38
CA LEU A 45 3.28 10.68 -10.38
C LEU A 45 2.82 11.50 -9.15
N ARG A 46 1.68 12.18 -9.25
CA ARG A 46 1.08 12.93 -8.14
C ARG A 46 -0.01 12.14 -7.39
N GLY A 47 -0.14 10.84 -7.69
CA GLY A 47 -1.13 9.98 -7.05
C GLY A 47 -2.57 10.19 -7.53
N GLN A 48 -2.79 10.93 -8.64
CA GLN A 48 -4.12 11.09 -9.22
C GLN A 48 -4.50 9.85 -10.03
N VAL A 49 -5.75 9.40 -9.89
CA VAL A 49 -6.32 8.31 -10.68
C VAL A 49 -6.96 8.86 -11.95
N ARG A 50 -6.53 8.33 -13.10
CA ARG A 50 -6.99 8.79 -14.42
C ARG A 50 -7.93 7.78 -15.05
N PRO A 51 -8.85 8.24 -15.93
CA PRO A 51 -9.83 7.39 -16.59
C PRO A 51 -9.19 6.36 -17.52
N ILE A 52 -9.91 5.26 -17.72
CA ILE A 52 -9.50 4.11 -18.54
C ILE A 52 -10.54 3.81 -19.62
N GLY A 53 -10.16 3.00 -20.60
CA GLY A 53 -11.08 2.42 -21.58
C GLY A 53 -11.59 1.04 -21.16
N GLY A 54 -12.68 0.57 -21.80
CA GLY A 54 -13.20 -0.79 -21.65
C GLY A 54 -13.77 -1.08 -20.25
N LEU A 55 -14.39 -0.12 -19.58
CA LEU A 55 -14.94 -0.31 -18.24
C LEU A 55 -15.99 -1.45 -18.19
N LYS A 56 -16.84 -1.53 -19.19
CA LYS A 56 -17.90 -2.56 -19.27
C LYS A 56 -17.31 -3.98 -19.24
N GLU A 57 -16.31 -4.24 -20.06
CA GLU A 57 -15.65 -5.55 -20.18
C GLU A 57 -14.92 -5.90 -18.86
N LYS A 58 -14.30 -4.91 -18.22
CA LYS A 58 -13.60 -5.09 -16.94
C LYS A 58 -14.58 -5.44 -15.81
N LEU A 59 -15.74 -4.79 -15.74
CA LEU A 59 -16.77 -5.09 -14.75
C LEU A 59 -17.42 -6.46 -14.98
N LEU A 60 -17.64 -6.85 -16.25
CA LEU A 60 -18.12 -8.20 -16.60
C LEU A 60 -17.11 -9.27 -16.15
N ALA A 61 -15.82 -9.06 -16.41
CA ALA A 61 -14.78 -9.97 -15.97
C ALA A 61 -14.68 -10.06 -14.44
N ALA A 62 -14.78 -8.95 -13.73
CA ALA A 62 -14.79 -8.91 -12.27
C ALA A 62 -15.96 -9.70 -11.67
N MET A 63 -17.16 -9.53 -12.25
CA MET A 63 -18.35 -10.30 -11.85
C MET A 63 -18.15 -11.80 -12.09
N ALA A 64 -17.61 -12.18 -13.25
CA ALA A 64 -17.33 -13.59 -13.56
C ALA A 64 -16.28 -14.20 -12.63
N ALA A 65 -15.34 -13.42 -12.14
CA ALA A 65 -14.35 -13.81 -11.14
C ALA A 65 -14.88 -13.85 -9.70
N GLY A 66 -16.13 -13.51 -9.46
CA GLY A 66 -16.74 -13.50 -8.12
C GLY A 66 -16.28 -12.33 -7.24
N VAL A 67 -15.72 -11.29 -7.82
CA VAL A 67 -15.34 -10.06 -7.11
C VAL A 67 -16.60 -9.28 -6.75
N THR A 68 -16.68 -8.81 -5.51
CA THR A 68 -17.85 -8.09 -5.00
C THR A 68 -17.69 -6.57 -4.97
N ARG A 69 -16.46 -6.09 -5.08
CA ARG A 69 -16.12 -4.65 -5.02
C ARG A 69 -15.13 -4.29 -6.13
N VAL A 70 -15.43 -3.23 -6.89
CA VAL A 70 -14.54 -2.75 -7.95
C VAL A 70 -14.29 -1.25 -7.78
N LEU A 71 -13.00 -0.88 -7.69
CA LEU A 71 -12.57 0.52 -7.68
C LEU A 71 -12.36 0.99 -9.12
N ILE A 72 -12.99 2.10 -9.46
CA ILE A 72 -12.91 2.70 -10.79
C ILE A 72 -12.53 4.17 -10.70
N PRO A 73 -11.91 4.76 -11.73
CA PRO A 73 -11.71 6.19 -11.77
C PRO A 73 -13.05 6.94 -11.73
N LYS A 74 -13.12 8.03 -10.95
CA LYS A 74 -14.33 8.86 -10.84
C LYS A 74 -14.84 9.34 -12.20
N ASP A 75 -13.94 9.69 -13.11
CA ASP A 75 -14.28 10.13 -14.45
C ASP A 75 -14.97 9.06 -15.31
N ASN A 76 -14.82 7.77 -14.96
CA ASN A 76 -15.50 6.66 -15.61
C ASN A 76 -16.92 6.39 -15.09
N VAL A 77 -17.40 7.12 -14.08
CA VAL A 77 -18.79 6.97 -13.60
C VAL A 77 -19.82 7.19 -14.72
N ARG A 78 -19.51 8.10 -15.65
CA ARG A 78 -20.33 8.36 -16.84
C ARG A 78 -20.49 7.12 -17.73
N ASP A 79 -19.49 6.23 -17.77
CA ASP A 79 -19.50 5.04 -18.63
C ASP A 79 -20.34 3.90 -18.05
N LEU A 80 -20.77 4.03 -16.79
CA LEU A 80 -21.66 3.04 -16.13
C LEU A 80 -23.03 2.93 -16.81
N ARG A 81 -23.45 3.93 -17.57
CA ARG A 81 -24.68 3.88 -18.38
C ARG A 81 -24.64 2.74 -19.41
N ASP A 82 -23.45 2.39 -19.91
CA ASP A 82 -23.24 1.36 -20.92
C ASP A 82 -23.06 -0.06 -20.30
N VAL A 83 -23.01 -0.14 -18.95
CA VAL A 83 -22.88 -1.38 -18.20
C VAL A 83 -24.26 -1.97 -17.90
N PRO A 84 -24.50 -3.27 -18.16
CA PRO A 84 -25.76 -3.91 -17.86
C PRO A 84 -26.20 -3.72 -16.40
N LYS A 85 -27.51 -3.53 -16.19
CA LYS A 85 -28.08 -3.32 -14.86
C LYS A 85 -27.71 -4.46 -13.88
N ALA A 86 -27.79 -5.70 -14.35
CA ALA A 86 -27.45 -6.88 -13.54
C ALA A 86 -26.01 -6.83 -12.99
N VAL A 87 -25.04 -6.32 -13.77
CA VAL A 87 -23.64 -6.17 -13.32
C VAL A 87 -23.53 -5.08 -12.27
N ARG A 88 -24.19 -3.94 -12.48
CA ARG A 88 -24.18 -2.80 -11.55
C ARG A 88 -24.86 -3.12 -10.21
N GLU A 89 -25.79 -4.06 -10.19
CA GLU A 89 -26.48 -4.52 -8.98
C GLU A 89 -25.70 -5.64 -8.26
N ALA A 90 -24.89 -6.41 -8.99
CA ALA A 90 -24.12 -7.51 -8.44
C ALA A 90 -22.80 -7.06 -7.79
N ILE A 91 -22.26 -5.90 -8.18
CA ILE A 91 -20.94 -5.42 -7.76
C ILE A 91 -21.08 -4.05 -7.08
N THR A 92 -20.43 -3.88 -5.94
CA THR A 92 -20.25 -2.56 -5.33
C THR A 92 -19.19 -1.79 -6.12
N ILE A 93 -19.62 -0.78 -6.86
CA ILE A 93 -18.71 0.08 -7.65
C ILE A 93 -18.32 1.29 -6.81
N VAL A 94 -17.02 1.49 -6.61
CA VAL A 94 -16.47 2.58 -5.80
C VAL A 94 -15.65 3.50 -6.68
N PRO A 95 -16.13 4.71 -6.97
CA PRO A 95 -15.34 5.74 -7.66
C PRO A 95 -14.20 6.25 -6.77
N VAL A 96 -13.01 6.43 -7.34
CA VAL A 96 -11.82 6.95 -6.67
C VAL A 96 -11.13 8.01 -7.53
N GLU A 97 -10.55 9.02 -6.87
CA GLU A 97 -9.82 10.13 -7.51
C GLU A 97 -8.32 10.08 -7.21
N THR A 98 -7.94 9.51 -6.06
CA THR A 98 -6.57 9.52 -5.58
C THR A 98 -6.11 8.12 -5.18
N MET A 99 -4.80 7.92 -5.17
CA MET A 99 -4.21 6.65 -4.71
C MET A 99 -4.47 6.40 -3.23
N ASP A 100 -4.56 7.44 -2.41
CA ASP A 100 -4.89 7.32 -0.98
C ASP A 100 -6.28 6.69 -0.79
N GLU A 101 -7.27 7.14 -1.58
CA GLU A 101 -8.60 6.53 -1.58
C GLU A 101 -8.56 5.06 -2.01
N VAL A 102 -7.74 4.73 -3.02
CA VAL A 102 -7.55 3.36 -3.47
C VAL A 102 -7.00 2.50 -2.33
N LEU A 103 -5.95 2.93 -1.65
CA LEU A 103 -5.31 2.18 -0.56
C LEU A 103 -6.27 1.92 0.60
N VAL A 104 -7.04 2.93 1.00
CA VAL A 104 -8.07 2.80 2.06
C VAL A 104 -9.12 1.75 1.72
N GLN A 105 -9.51 1.64 0.45
CA GLN A 105 -10.52 0.68 -0.01
C GLN A 105 -9.95 -0.71 -0.27
N ALA A 106 -8.69 -0.80 -0.69
CA ALA A 106 -8.07 -2.03 -1.17
C ALA A 106 -7.32 -2.80 -0.08
N LEU A 107 -6.69 -2.13 0.88
CA LEU A 107 -5.89 -2.77 1.90
C LEU A 107 -6.74 -3.25 3.09
N ALA A 108 -6.32 -4.39 3.68
CA ALA A 108 -7.00 -5.02 4.81
C ALA A 108 -6.50 -4.44 6.15
N ALA A 109 -6.51 -3.10 6.27
CA ALA A 109 -6.12 -2.39 7.49
C ALA A 109 -6.99 -1.14 7.69
N ALA A 110 -6.99 -0.58 8.90
CA ALA A 110 -7.63 0.70 9.14
C ALA A 110 -6.85 1.83 8.43
N PRO A 111 -7.51 2.91 7.99
CA PRO A 111 -6.83 4.03 7.32
C PRO A 111 -5.68 4.62 8.14
N THR A 112 -5.83 4.68 9.46
CA THR A 112 -4.80 5.13 10.39
C THR A 112 -3.53 4.27 10.36
N ASP A 113 -3.65 2.98 10.06
CA ASP A 113 -2.52 2.05 10.06
C ASP A 113 -1.82 2.06 8.70
N ILE A 114 -2.54 2.33 7.62
CA ILE A 114 -1.98 2.44 6.26
C ILE A 114 -1.02 3.63 6.16
N PHE A 115 -1.36 4.76 6.79
CA PHE A 115 -0.59 6.00 6.72
C PHE A 115 0.32 6.23 7.93
N ARG A 116 0.36 5.30 8.90
CA ARG A 116 1.41 5.26 9.91
C ARG A 116 2.73 4.93 9.23
N GLY A 117 3.53 5.95 9.00
CA GLY A 117 4.90 5.77 8.53
C GLY A 117 5.74 5.00 9.57
N PRO A 118 6.86 4.39 9.16
CA PRO A 118 7.78 3.69 10.07
C PRO A 118 8.40 4.60 11.16
N VAL A 119 8.07 5.87 11.16
CA VAL A 119 8.61 6.89 12.08
C VAL A 119 8.04 6.75 13.50
N ASP A 120 6.83 6.20 13.65
CA ASP A 120 6.21 6.11 14.98
C ASP A 120 6.68 4.87 15.77
N ALA A 121 7.18 3.84 15.09
CA ALA A 121 7.74 2.67 15.76
C ALA A 121 9.11 2.93 16.44
N ALA A 122 9.81 4.00 16.04
CA ALA A 122 11.08 4.40 16.67
C ALA A 122 10.89 5.34 17.86
N ASN A 123 9.69 5.85 18.09
CA ASN A 123 9.41 6.82 19.15
C ASN A 123 8.59 6.23 20.32
N GLU A 124 8.25 4.93 20.26
CA GLU A 124 7.82 4.15 21.42
C GLU A 124 9.06 3.52 22.09
N ALA A 125 10.01 4.36 22.51
CA ALA A 125 10.96 3.98 23.54
C ALA A 125 10.17 3.80 24.84
N PRO A 126 10.34 2.69 25.58
CA PRO A 126 9.65 2.53 26.85
C PRO A 126 10.08 3.66 27.80
N ALA A 127 9.12 4.44 28.21
CA ALA A 127 9.30 5.36 29.30
C ALA A 127 9.58 4.55 30.57
N ASP A 128 10.59 4.98 31.30
CA ASP A 128 10.98 4.51 32.65
C ASP A 128 11.63 3.14 32.80
N GLY A 129 12.94 3.14 32.50
CA GLY A 129 13.90 2.37 33.25
C GLY A 129 14.99 3.32 33.77
N PRO A 130 15.48 3.18 35.03
CA PRO A 130 16.52 4.06 35.54
C PRO A 130 17.80 3.94 34.70
N ALA A 131 18.39 5.08 34.39
CA ALA A 131 19.63 5.16 33.61
C ALA A 131 20.71 4.26 34.22
N PRO A 132 21.49 3.49 33.42
CA PRO A 132 22.64 2.76 33.94
C PRO A 132 23.64 3.74 34.54
N ALA A 133 24.10 3.40 35.76
CA ALA A 133 25.13 4.17 36.46
C ALA A 133 26.43 4.24 35.61
N PRO A 134 27.13 5.36 35.62
CA PRO A 134 28.43 5.45 34.95
C PRO A 134 29.40 4.42 35.50
N PRO A 135 30.32 3.86 34.69
CA PRO A 135 31.36 2.94 35.17
C PRO A 135 32.25 3.65 36.19
N GLU A 136 32.49 2.97 37.32
CA GLU A 136 33.47 3.41 38.32
C GLU A 136 34.82 3.43 37.67
N GLU A 137 35.49 4.60 37.69
CA GLU A 137 36.88 4.75 37.30
C GLU A 137 37.77 4.10 38.39
N ASP A 138 38.33 2.94 38.09
CA ASP A 138 39.37 2.33 38.89
C ASP A 138 40.65 3.15 38.75
N GLU A 139 40.87 4.06 39.73
CA GLU A 139 42.20 4.63 40.02
C GLU A 139 43.08 3.52 40.59
N GLU A 140 43.91 2.90 39.78
CA GLU A 140 45.09 2.23 40.29
C GLU A 140 46.35 2.67 39.50
N ALA A 141 46.92 3.78 40.01
CA ALA A 141 48.24 4.20 39.67
C ALA A 141 49.26 3.22 40.26
N THR A 142 49.92 2.46 39.45
CA THR A 142 51.13 1.75 39.87
C THR A 142 52.32 2.30 39.12
N GLU A 143 53.06 3.13 39.84
CA GLU A 143 54.35 3.69 39.53
C GLU A 143 55.39 2.56 39.40
N ALA A 144 56.02 2.43 38.25
CA ALA A 144 57.16 1.54 38.04
C ALA A 144 58.50 2.33 38.09
N PRO A 145 59.46 1.86 38.84
CA PRO A 145 60.72 2.61 39.00
C PRO A 145 61.65 2.43 37.78
N LEU A 146 62.37 3.52 37.46
CA LEU A 146 63.42 3.60 36.44
C LEU A 146 64.64 2.76 36.85
N PRO A 147 65.35 2.07 35.94
CA PRO A 147 66.63 1.48 36.19
C PRO A 147 67.70 2.53 36.07
N THR A 148 68.58 2.58 37.11
CA THR A 148 69.81 3.29 37.14
C THR A 148 70.98 2.45 36.57
N ALA A 149 71.91 3.14 35.90
CA ALA A 149 73.28 2.84 35.46
C ALA A 149 73.46 2.47 34.03
#